data_9bf23fe2e548f4147655bac70f5420d5
#
_entry.id   9bf23fe2e548f4147655bac70f5420d5
#
_cell.length_a   1.000
_cell.length_b   1.000
_cell.length_c   1.000
_cell.angle_alpha   90.00
_cell.angle_beta   90.00
_cell.angle_gamma   90.00
#
_symmetry.space_group_name_H-M   'P 1'
#
loop_
_entity.id
_entity.type
_entity.pdbx_description
1 polymer ?
#
loop_
_entity_poly.entity_id
_entity_poly.type
_entity_poly.pdbx_seq_one_letter_code
_entity_poly.pdbx_strand_id
1 'polypeptide(L)'
;MRRRPFVAGLVPALLAPRSRAAVAPERAAASAPAAKIAGAASSTSVADDAMPRGVTHRALRFPADHGAHPDTHVEWWYVTGWLSGGGGGGEVDARTAPEFGFQVTFFRTRTGLAETSASRFAARQLVFAHVALIDLAAGAKDGGGSLHDQRAAREGFGFVQVPAASGTQVVQLRDWSMRREPTADASRLHIAVRSDRFALALDLAGTQGVLLQGDAGYSQKGPDPRQASHYYSEPQLAVRGRVERAGAPARAVTGRAWLDHEWSNEYLGAEALGWDWVGFNLLDGAALMAFRLRYADGSASWAGGSYRSAAGVLTTFAATEVRFEPQRRWTSPRTQAAYPVEWILTTPAGRWRVVALHDDQELDSRGSTGSIYWEGVSALRREDGGTVGYGYLELTGYAGRLRL
;
A
#
# COMPACT_ATOMS: atom_id res chain seq x y z
N MET A 1 27.10 -40.52 -48.24
CA MET A 1 28.52 -40.38 -48.66
C MET A 1 29.22 -39.45 -47.71
N ARG A 2 30.29 -40.02 -47.06
CA ARG A 2 31.50 -39.39 -46.47
C ARG A 2 31.27 -38.27 -45.41
N ARG A 3 31.42 -38.56 -44.10
CA ARG A 3 32.62 -38.80 -43.23
C ARG A 3 33.51 -37.54 -43.05
N ARG A 4 33.44 -36.99 -41.82
CA ARG A 4 34.43 -36.83 -40.70
C ARG A 4 35.81 -36.23 -41.08
N PRO A 5 36.65 -35.77 -40.17
CA PRO A 5 36.58 -35.61 -38.71
C PRO A 5 37.34 -34.38 -38.08
N PHE A 6 37.19 -34.20 -36.77
CA PHE A 6 38.17 -34.02 -35.67
C PHE A 6 39.30 -32.97 -35.81
N VAL A 7 39.47 -32.15 -34.74
CA VAL A 7 40.71 -32.14 -33.92
C VAL A 7 40.43 -31.52 -32.56
N ALA A 8 40.85 -32.24 -31.52
CA ALA A 8 40.93 -31.83 -30.13
C ALA A 8 42.26 -31.11 -29.86
N GLY A 9 42.28 -30.14 -29.01
CA GLY A 9 43.46 -29.49 -28.48
C GLY A 9 43.42 -29.34 -26.97
N LEU A 10 44.13 -30.22 -26.27
CA LEU A 10 44.52 -30.12 -24.88
C LEU A 10 45.65 -29.12 -24.70
N VAL A 11 45.63 -28.31 -23.67
CA VAL A 11 46.80 -27.58 -23.16
C VAL A 11 46.80 -27.62 -21.62
N PRO A 12 47.97 -27.81 -20.99
CA PRO A 12 48.09 -28.28 -19.63
C PRO A 12 48.22 -27.18 -18.60
N ALA A 13 47.92 -27.59 -17.37
CA ALA A 13 48.11 -26.84 -16.12
C ALA A 13 49.60 -26.60 -15.81
N LEU A 14 49.95 -25.41 -15.38
CA LEU A 14 51.22 -25.11 -14.73
C LEU A 14 50.94 -24.70 -13.26
N LEU A 15 51.41 -25.58 -12.35
CA LEU A 15 51.58 -25.34 -10.93
C LEU A 15 52.91 -24.60 -10.69
N ALA A 16 52.91 -23.62 -9.82
CA ALA A 16 54.11 -23.12 -9.12
C ALA A 16 53.76 -22.48 -7.77
N PRO A 17 54.72 -22.34 -6.84
CA PRO A 17 54.49 -22.87 -5.48
C PRO A 17 54.32 -21.78 -4.41
N ARG A 18 53.82 -22.25 -3.25
CA ARG A 18 53.69 -21.49 -2.00
C ARG A 18 55.05 -21.14 -1.42
N SER A 19 55.26 -19.87 -1.03
CA SER A 19 56.27 -19.47 -0.05
C SER A 19 55.57 -19.00 1.22
N ARG A 20 55.86 -19.71 2.32
CA ARG A 20 55.60 -19.32 3.72
C ARG A 20 56.67 -18.27 4.06
N ALA A 21 56.25 -17.17 4.69
CA ALA A 21 57.15 -16.32 5.46
C ALA A 21 56.57 -16.21 6.90
N ALA A 22 57.52 -16.23 7.82
CA ALA A 22 57.36 -16.51 9.23
C ALA A 22 56.88 -15.32 10.04
N VAL A 23 56.24 -15.66 11.14
CA VAL A 23 55.89 -14.82 12.31
C VAL A 23 57.13 -14.51 13.11
N ALA A 24 57.27 -13.24 13.59
CA ALA A 24 58.06 -12.91 14.76
C ALA A 24 57.40 -11.75 15.53
N PRO A 25 57.58 -11.68 16.86
CA PRO A 25 56.61 -11.09 17.76
C PRO A 25 57.01 -9.71 18.31
N GLU A 26 55.95 -9.02 18.70
CA GLU A 26 55.78 -8.19 19.90
C GLU A 26 56.84 -7.16 20.34
N ARG A 27 56.42 -5.92 20.43
CA ARG A 27 56.84 -5.07 21.57
C ARG A 27 55.63 -4.21 22.03
N ALA A 28 55.35 -4.35 23.29
CA ALA A 28 54.46 -3.49 24.06
C ALA A 28 55.00 -2.07 24.14
N ALA A 29 54.13 -1.08 23.99
CA ALA A 29 54.41 0.30 24.35
C ALA A 29 53.21 0.94 25.06
N ALA A 30 53.53 1.43 26.17
CA ALA A 30 52.87 2.08 27.26
C ALA A 30 51.65 2.95 26.95
N SER A 31 50.69 2.84 27.86
CA SER A 31 49.56 3.71 28.11
C SER A 31 49.97 5.15 28.46
N ALA A 32 49.36 6.12 27.78
CA ALA A 32 49.28 7.51 28.22
C ALA A 32 47.78 7.85 28.47
N PRO A 33 47.49 8.70 29.47
CA PRO A 33 46.15 8.87 30.00
C PRO A 33 45.22 9.70 29.08
N ALA A 34 44.00 9.24 28.94
CA ALA A 34 42.94 9.95 28.27
C ALA A 34 42.53 11.21 29.00
N ALA A 35 42.72 12.35 28.37
CA ALA A 35 42.15 13.62 28.83
C ALA A 35 40.62 13.57 28.66
N LYS A 36 39.90 13.73 29.77
CA LYS A 36 38.44 13.97 29.77
C LYS A 36 38.19 15.33 29.16
N ILE A 37 37.65 15.34 27.95
CA ILE A 37 36.96 16.52 27.43
C ILE A 37 35.48 16.34 27.78
N ALA A 38 35.06 16.95 28.87
CA ALA A 38 33.68 17.19 29.19
C ALA A 38 33.18 18.33 28.28
N GLY A 39 32.54 17.96 27.21
CA GLY A 39 31.76 18.84 26.35
C GLY A 39 30.37 18.27 26.25
N ALA A 40 29.49 18.67 27.15
CA ALA A 40 28.05 18.43 26.99
C ALA A 40 27.56 19.28 25.81
N ALA A 41 27.62 18.73 24.62
CA ALA A 41 26.81 19.22 23.52
C ALA A 41 25.41 18.72 23.75
N SER A 42 24.58 19.56 24.36
CA SER A 42 23.15 19.45 24.31
C SER A 42 22.72 19.51 22.84
N SER A 43 22.53 18.36 22.22
CA SER A 43 21.86 18.29 20.92
C SER A 43 20.37 18.59 21.14
N THR A 44 20.04 19.87 21.24
CA THR A 44 18.67 20.30 20.97
C THR A 44 18.37 19.94 19.53
N SER A 45 17.52 18.95 19.35
CA SER A 45 16.93 18.61 18.07
C SER A 45 16.06 19.79 17.61
N VAL A 46 16.63 20.66 16.78
CA VAL A 46 15.94 21.84 16.20
C VAL A 46 14.95 21.42 15.09
N ALA A 47 14.81 20.11 14.82
CA ALA A 47 13.99 19.61 13.73
C ALA A 47 12.54 19.24 14.10
N ASP A 48 12.18 19.26 15.40
CA ASP A 48 10.89 18.72 15.85
C ASP A 48 9.77 19.76 15.95
N ASP A 49 10.09 21.06 15.80
CA ASP A 49 9.12 22.16 15.98
C ASP A 49 8.52 22.74 14.70
N ALA A 50 8.94 22.24 13.51
CA ALA A 50 8.55 22.85 12.23
C ALA A 50 7.28 22.25 11.58
N MET A 51 6.79 21.08 12.05
CA MET A 51 5.60 20.45 11.50
C MET A 51 4.44 20.51 12.50
N PRO A 52 3.23 20.91 12.07
CA PRO A 52 2.05 20.82 12.93
C PRO A 52 1.83 19.37 13.36
N ARG A 53 1.71 19.11 14.64
CA ARG A 53 1.37 17.78 15.16
C ARG A 53 -0.12 17.53 14.96
N GLY A 54 -0.45 16.40 14.28
CA GLY A 54 -1.81 16.00 14.00
C GLY A 54 -2.48 16.81 12.88
N VAL A 55 -3.74 16.52 12.63
CA VAL A 55 -4.62 17.27 11.72
C VAL A 55 -5.71 17.97 12.51
N THR A 56 -6.13 19.16 12.05
CA THR A 56 -7.21 19.90 12.69
C THR A 56 -8.56 19.32 12.26
N HIS A 57 -9.43 19.04 13.23
CA HIS A 57 -10.81 18.62 12.94
C HIS A 57 -11.52 19.69 12.10
N ARG A 58 -11.95 19.32 10.90
CA ARG A 58 -12.72 20.18 9.98
C ARG A 58 -13.58 19.36 9.06
N ALA A 59 -14.64 19.95 8.55
CA ALA A 59 -15.41 19.33 7.49
C ALA A 59 -14.58 19.24 6.18
N LEU A 60 -14.67 18.12 5.49
CA LEU A 60 -14.11 17.96 4.15
C LEU A 60 -14.95 18.75 3.13
N ARG A 61 -14.28 19.33 2.13
CA ARG A 61 -14.88 20.17 1.10
C ARG A 61 -14.57 19.62 -0.28
N PHE A 62 -15.56 19.13 -0.96
CA PHE A 62 -15.40 18.64 -2.32
C PHE A 62 -15.80 19.71 -3.35
N PRO A 63 -15.11 19.82 -4.51
CA PRO A 63 -14.06 18.93 -4.99
C PRO A 63 -12.64 19.22 -4.46
N ALA A 64 -12.43 20.23 -3.62
CA ALA A 64 -11.09 20.65 -3.19
C ALA A 64 -10.30 19.54 -2.50
N ASP A 65 -10.94 18.83 -1.55
CA ASP A 65 -10.29 17.74 -0.80
C ASP A 65 -10.15 16.40 -1.59
N HIS A 66 -10.48 16.42 -2.88
CA HIS A 66 -9.98 15.36 -3.77
C HIS A 66 -8.54 15.60 -4.22
N GLY A 67 -8.03 16.83 -4.12
CA GLY A 67 -6.66 17.22 -4.44
C GLY A 67 -5.66 16.83 -3.37
N ALA A 68 -4.40 17.22 -3.61
CA ALA A 68 -3.33 16.99 -2.66
C ALA A 68 -3.30 18.03 -1.53
N HIS A 69 -2.79 17.59 -0.37
CA HIS A 69 -2.63 18.39 0.83
C HIS A 69 -1.13 18.53 1.17
N PRO A 70 -0.36 19.34 0.40
CA PRO A 70 1.10 19.38 0.47
C PRO A 70 1.64 19.86 1.83
N ASP A 71 0.80 20.47 2.66
CA ASP A 71 1.17 20.92 3.99
C ASP A 71 1.14 19.82 5.05
N THR A 72 0.58 18.66 4.72
CA THR A 72 0.60 17.48 5.60
C THR A 72 1.84 16.63 5.38
N HIS A 73 2.23 15.87 6.39
CA HIS A 73 3.42 15.02 6.35
C HIS A 73 3.25 13.89 5.33
N VAL A 74 2.17 13.11 5.45
CA VAL A 74 1.89 11.97 4.58
C VAL A 74 0.49 12.07 3.96
N GLU A 75 0.36 11.51 2.78
CA GLU A 75 -0.89 11.44 2.05
C GLU A 75 -0.84 10.28 1.08
N TRP A 76 -1.97 9.59 0.87
CA TRP A 76 -2.06 8.55 -0.15
C TRP A 76 -3.41 8.51 -0.84
N TRP A 77 -3.36 8.12 -2.09
CA TRP A 77 -4.48 7.71 -2.93
C TRP A 77 -4.32 6.23 -3.20
N TYR A 78 -5.17 5.44 -2.63
CA TYR A 78 -5.12 4.00 -2.62
C TYR A 78 -6.33 3.44 -3.34
N VAL A 79 -6.11 2.76 -4.46
CA VAL A 79 -7.18 2.09 -5.21
C VAL A 79 -6.91 0.61 -5.27
N THR A 80 -7.87 -0.16 -4.77
CA THR A 80 -7.86 -1.61 -4.85
C THR A 80 -9.16 -2.13 -5.43
N GLY A 81 -9.12 -3.32 -6.00
CA GLY A 81 -10.32 -3.90 -6.56
C GLY A 81 -10.10 -5.28 -7.13
N TRP A 82 -11.18 -5.81 -7.65
CA TRP A 82 -11.19 -7.07 -8.35
C TRP A 82 -11.75 -6.92 -9.75
N LEU A 83 -11.29 -7.77 -10.67
CA LEU A 83 -11.66 -7.76 -12.08
C LEU A 83 -12.00 -9.17 -12.53
N SER A 84 -12.93 -9.25 -13.48
CA SER A 84 -13.29 -10.47 -14.19
C SER A 84 -13.24 -10.21 -15.69
N GLY A 85 -13.15 -11.25 -16.51
CA GLY A 85 -13.16 -11.13 -17.97
C GLY A 85 -14.41 -10.42 -18.45
N GLY A 86 -14.25 -9.33 -19.20
CA GLY A 86 -15.32 -8.56 -19.80
C GLY A 86 -15.77 -9.19 -21.11
N GLY A 87 -16.76 -10.05 -21.06
CA GLY A 87 -17.48 -10.51 -22.25
C GLY A 87 -18.51 -9.47 -22.67
N GLY A 88 -18.20 -8.64 -23.70
CA GLY A 88 -19.19 -7.88 -24.44
C GLY A 88 -20.06 -6.89 -23.68
N GLY A 89 -19.53 -5.68 -23.38
CA GLY A 89 -20.33 -4.43 -23.17
C GLY A 89 -21.38 -4.40 -22.04
N GLY A 90 -21.60 -5.47 -21.31
CA GLY A 90 -22.62 -5.60 -20.27
C GLY A 90 -22.23 -4.95 -18.94
N GLU A 91 -23.21 -4.72 -18.10
CA GLU A 91 -23.03 -4.30 -16.71
C GLU A 91 -22.26 -5.38 -15.93
N VAL A 92 -21.40 -4.92 -14.99
CA VAL A 92 -20.63 -5.82 -14.13
C VAL A 92 -21.60 -6.61 -13.25
N ASP A 93 -21.74 -7.92 -13.48
CA ASP A 93 -22.40 -8.78 -12.50
C ASP A 93 -21.48 -8.87 -11.26
N ALA A 94 -21.87 -8.18 -10.19
CA ALA A 94 -21.14 -8.18 -8.93
C ALA A 94 -20.97 -9.59 -8.31
N ARG A 95 -21.72 -10.58 -8.81
CA ARG A 95 -21.66 -11.98 -8.36
C ARG A 95 -20.62 -12.81 -9.11
N THR A 96 -20.05 -12.29 -10.20
CA THR A 96 -18.98 -12.98 -10.92
C THR A 96 -17.75 -13.06 -10.04
N ALA A 97 -17.20 -14.26 -9.88
CA ALA A 97 -16.00 -14.46 -9.09
C ALA A 97 -14.81 -13.69 -9.70
N PRO A 98 -13.94 -13.08 -8.87
CA PRO A 98 -12.74 -12.44 -9.33
C PRO A 98 -11.81 -13.37 -10.12
N GLU A 99 -11.28 -12.90 -11.26
CA GLU A 99 -10.18 -13.52 -11.98
C GLU A 99 -8.85 -12.81 -11.64
N PHE A 100 -8.93 -11.51 -11.35
CA PHE A 100 -7.78 -10.71 -10.96
C PHE A 100 -8.10 -9.86 -9.72
N GLY A 101 -7.09 -9.66 -8.88
CA GLY A 101 -7.02 -8.56 -7.94
C GLY A 101 -6.07 -7.48 -8.46
N PHE A 102 -6.29 -6.23 -8.12
CA PHE A 102 -5.36 -5.16 -8.44
C PHE A 102 -5.26 -4.13 -7.31
N GLN A 103 -4.10 -3.52 -7.22
CA GLN A 103 -3.81 -2.40 -6.33
C GLN A 103 -3.01 -1.35 -7.10
N VAL A 104 -3.38 -0.09 -6.94
CA VAL A 104 -2.62 1.06 -7.42
C VAL A 104 -2.64 2.12 -6.33
N THR A 105 -1.48 2.39 -5.75
CA THR A 105 -1.34 3.36 -4.67
C THR A 105 -0.29 4.39 -5.03
N PHE A 106 -0.64 5.67 -4.83
CA PHE A 106 0.30 6.76 -4.85
C PHE A 106 0.42 7.31 -3.43
N PHE A 107 1.65 7.52 -3.00
CA PHE A 107 1.98 8.10 -1.69
C PHE A 107 2.74 9.40 -1.89
N ARG A 108 2.50 10.35 -1.04
CA ARG A 108 3.28 11.57 -0.92
C ARG A 108 3.77 11.72 0.51
N THR A 109 5.03 12.09 0.68
CA THR A 109 5.56 12.47 1.98
C THR A 109 6.34 13.78 1.89
N ARG A 110 6.17 14.64 2.89
CA ARG A 110 6.94 15.86 3.09
C ARG A 110 8.22 15.51 3.85
N THR A 111 9.36 15.92 3.34
CA THR A 111 10.65 15.50 3.89
C THR A 111 11.11 16.32 5.09
N GLY A 112 10.61 17.54 5.27
CA GLY A 112 11.11 18.51 6.25
C GLY A 112 12.51 19.07 5.91
N LEU A 113 13.27 18.41 5.03
CA LEU A 113 14.67 18.76 4.75
C LEU A 113 14.83 20.05 3.93
N ALA A 114 13.82 20.39 3.14
CA ALA A 114 13.94 21.54 2.24
C ALA A 114 13.56 22.89 2.88
N GLU A 115 12.96 22.88 4.05
CA GLU A 115 12.59 24.10 4.78
C GLU A 115 13.83 24.82 5.34
N THR A 116 14.88 24.04 5.61
CA THR A 116 16.16 24.57 6.12
C THR A 116 17.26 24.65 5.07
N SER A 117 17.01 24.17 3.84
CA SER A 117 18.02 24.09 2.78
C SER A 117 17.76 25.10 1.67
N ALA A 118 18.75 25.95 1.36
CA ALA A 118 18.73 26.82 0.18
C ALA A 118 19.02 26.06 -1.14
N SER A 119 19.31 24.75 -1.09
CA SER A 119 19.64 23.96 -2.26
C SER A 119 18.42 23.75 -3.14
N ARG A 120 18.53 24.06 -4.44
CA ARG A 120 17.53 23.71 -5.46
C ARG A 120 17.34 22.20 -5.61
N PHE A 121 18.26 21.39 -5.09
CA PHE A 121 18.19 19.94 -5.09
C PHE A 121 17.56 19.37 -3.80
N ALA A 122 17.23 20.18 -2.81
CA ALA A 122 16.50 19.71 -1.65
C ALA A 122 15.08 19.31 -2.06
N ALA A 123 14.73 18.05 -1.85
CA ALA A 123 13.39 17.56 -2.13
C ALA A 123 12.43 18.03 -1.03
N ARG A 124 11.35 18.74 -1.37
CA ARG A 124 10.28 19.09 -0.41
C ARG A 124 9.32 17.95 -0.24
N GLN A 125 8.98 17.33 -1.37
CA GLN A 125 8.04 16.22 -1.43
C GLN A 125 8.72 15.04 -2.14
N LEU A 126 8.45 13.84 -1.61
CA LEU A 126 8.71 12.59 -2.31
C LEU A 126 7.38 11.96 -2.67
N VAL A 127 7.31 11.37 -3.85
CA VAL A 127 6.15 10.61 -4.30
C VAL A 127 6.61 9.19 -4.61
N PHE A 128 5.85 8.24 -4.10
CA PHE A 128 6.03 6.82 -4.34
C PHE A 128 4.78 6.29 -5.02
N ALA A 129 4.91 5.23 -5.78
CA ALA A 129 3.78 4.48 -6.31
C ALA A 129 4.06 2.99 -6.23
N HIS A 130 3.07 2.24 -5.76
CA HIS A 130 3.06 0.79 -5.75
C HIS A 130 1.92 0.31 -6.62
N VAL A 131 2.18 -0.71 -7.44
CA VAL A 131 1.16 -1.33 -8.28
C VAL A 131 1.27 -2.84 -8.19
N ALA A 132 0.13 -3.51 -8.10
CA ALA A 132 0.06 -4.96 -8.09
C ALA A 132 -1.07 -5.47 -8.99
N LEU A 133 -0.85 -6.62 -9.59
CA LEU A 133 -1.83 -7.43 -10.29
C LEU A 133 -1.73 -8.86 -9.78
N ILE A 134 -2.83 -9.38 -9.26
CA ILE A 134 -2.95 -10.75 -8.80
C ILE A 134 -3.76 -11.52 -9.82
N ASP A 135 -3.17 -12.52 -10.45
CA ASP A 135 -3.86 -13.44 -11.34
C ASP A 135 -4.28 -14.69 -10.56
N LEU A 136 -5.57 -14.79 -10.25
CA LEU A 136 -6.13 -15.87 -9.44
C LEU A 136 -6.18 -17.20 -10.18
N ALA A 137 -6.15 -17.17 -11.52
CA ALA A 137 -6.16 -18.37 -12.35
C ALA A 137 -4.75 -18.97 -12.53
N ALA A 138 -3.69 -18.16 -12.47
CA ALA A 138 -2.33 -18.61 -12.72
C ALA A 138 -1.78 -19.58 -11.65
N GLY A 139 -2.42 -19.65 -10.49
CA GLY A 139 -2.04 -20.57 -9.40
C GLY A 139 -0.62 -20.34 -8.86
N ALA A 140 -0.31 -20.98 -7.73
CA ALA A 140 1.01 -20.88 -7.09
C ALA A 140 2.13 -21.63 -7.87
N LYS A 141 1.80 -22.43 -8.88
CA LYS A 141 2.75 -23.34 -9.56
C LYS A 141 3.78 -22.65 -10.43
N ASP A 142 3.47 -21.44 -10.92
CA ASP A 142 4.35 -20.77 -11.89
C ASP A 142 5.05 -19.52 -11.32
N GLY A 143 5.02 -19.32 -10.02
CA GLY A 143 5.55 -18.10 -9.37
C GLY A 143 4.89 -16.80 -9.85
N GLY A 144 3.79 -16.92 -10.61
CA GLY A 144 3.21 -15.87 -11.45
C GLY A 144 1.90 -15.28 -10.95
N GLY A 145 1.35 -15.75 -9.83
CA GLY A 145 0.05 -15.27 -9.32
C GLY A 145 0.10 -13.80 -8.88
N SER A 146 1.19 -13.35 -8.25
CA SER A 146 1.34 -11.98 -7.76
C SER A 146 2.44 -11.24 -8.52
N LEU A 147 2.04 -10.21 -9.25
CA LEU A 147 2.92 -9.30 -9.97
C LEU A 147 2.85 -7.94 -9.29
N HIS A 148 3.99 -7.35 -8.96
CA HIS A 148 4.04 -6.00 -8.38
C HIS A 148 5.23 -5.22 -8.93
N ASP A 149 5.12 -3.90 -8.91
CA ASP A 149 6.19 -2.97 -9.26
C ASP A 149 6.05 -1.71 -8.41
N GLN A 150 7.14 -0.94 -8.29
CA GLN A 150 7.21 0.25 -7.47
C GLN A 150 8.05 1.33 -8.13
N ARG A 151 7.71 2.57 -7.84
CA ARG A 151 8.47 3.74 -8.30
C ARG A 151 8.59 4.76 -7.19
N ALA A 152 9.65 5.56 -7.27
CA ALA A 152 9.87 6.70 -6.38
C ALA A 152 10.46 7.85 -7.20
N ALA A 153 10.05 9.07 -6.90
CA ALA A 153 10.69 10.27 -7.38
C ALA A 153 10.41 11.45 -6.44
N ARG A 154 11.29 12.43 -6.50
CA ARG A 154 11.06 13.73 -5.87
C ARG A 154 10.19 14.62 -6.76
N GLU A 155 9.50 15.56 -6.18
CA GLU A 155 8.83 16.62 -6.93
C GLU A 155 9.83 17.49 -7.74
N GLY A 156 9.31 18.17 -8.72
CA GLY A 156 10.12 18.93 -9.67
C GLY A 156 10.71 18.08 -10.79
N PHE A 157 11.44 18.70 -11.71
CA PHE A 157 12.07 18.05 -12.87
C PHE A 157 11.14 17.28 -13.79
N GLY A 158 9.82 17.49 -13.70
CA GLY A 158 8.83 16.86 -14.59
C GLY A 158 8.55 15.37 -14.34
N PHE A 159 9.10 14.78 -13.26
CA PHE A 159 8.86 13.36 -12.94
C PHE A 159 7.58 13.12 -12.16
N VAL A 160 7.11 14.10 -11.43
CA VAL A 160 5.96 14.03 -10.55
C VAL A 160 5.03 15.18 -10.83
N GLN A 161 3.75 14.89 -10.89
CA GLN A 161 2.67 15.86 -10.83
C GLN A 161 1.72 15.45 -9.69
N VAL A 162 1.57 16.35 -8.73
CA VAL A 162 0.60 16.23 -7.64
C VAL A 162 -0.12 17.56 -7.57
N PRO A 163 -1.29 17.72 -8.17
CA PRO A 163 -1.98 19.01 -8.22
C PRO A 163 -2.54 19.36 -6.85
N ALA A 164 -2.34 20.61 -6.44
CA ALA A 164 -3.03 21.18 -5.29
C ALA A 164 -4.47 21.55 -5.68
N ALA A 165 -5.40 21.14 -4.85
CA ALA A 165 -6.73 21.69 -4.54
C ALA A 165 -7.67 22.22 -5.66
N SER A 166 -7.30 22.43 -6.88
CA SER A 166 -8.18 23.04 -7.86
C SER A 166 -8.17 22.33 -9.22
N GLY A 167 -9.28 21.83 -9.65
CA GLY A 167 -9.52 21.37 -11.02
C GLY A 167 -9.21 19.89 -11.24
N THR A 168 -8.57 19.60 -12.35
CA THR A 168 -8.15 18.23 -12.72
C THR A 168 -7.17 17.68 -11.74
N GLN A 169 -7.56 16.61 -11.07
CA GLN A 169 -6.74 15.96 -10.06
C GLN A 169 -5.98 14.82 -10.69
N VAL A 170 -4.71 15.05 -10.94
CA VAL A 170 -3.81 14.05 -11.48
C VAL A 170 -2.70 13.81 -10.49
N VAL A 171 -2.62 12.59 -9.96
CA VAL A 171 -1.39 12.10 -9.36
C VAL A 171 -0.65 11.35 -10.46
N GLN A 172 0.55 11.81 -10.77
CA GLN A 172 1.37 11.20 -11.81
C GLN A 172 2.79 11.02 -11.31
N LEU A 173 3.36 9.84 -11.56
CA LEU A 173 4.74 9.50 -11.32
C LEU A 173 5.31 8.88 -12.60
N ARG A 174 6.05 9.70 -13.38
CA ARG A 174 6.51 9.39 -14.72
C ARG A 174 5.32 9.10 -15.66
N ASP A 175 5.21 7.87 -16.18
CA ASP A 175 4.15 7.37 -17.05
C ASP A 175 3.01 6.64 -16.29
N TRP A 176 3.09 6.53 -14.97
CA TRP A 176 1.99 6.04 -14.14
C TRP A 176 1.12 7.19 -13.68
N SER A 177 -0.17 7.03 -13.78
CA SER A 177 -1.11 8.09 -13.40
C SER A 177 -2.42 7.55 -12.84
N MET A 178 -3.00 8.33 -11.94
CA MET A 178 -4.39 8.29 -11.53
C MET A 178 -4.96 9.69 -11.72
N ARG A 179 -5.96 9.83 -12.58
CA ARG A 179 -6.57 11.11 -12.92
C ARG A 179 -8.07 11.08 -12.63
N ARG A 180 -8.53 12.05 -11.89
CA ARG A 180 -9.97 12.31 -11.67
C ARG A 180 -10.48 13.33 -12.68
N GLU A 181 -11.63 13.06 -13.26
CA GLU A 181 -12.34 14.05 -14.07
C GLU A 181 -13.09 15.06 -13.18
N PRO A 182 -13.09 16.34 -13.54
CA PRO A 182 -13.92 17.34 -12.87
C PRO A 182 -15.37 17.18 -13.33
N THR A 183 -16.12 16.28 -12.70
CA THR A 183 -17.55 16.09 -12.97
C THR A 183 -18.38 16.50 -11.75
N ALA A 184 -19.57 17.04 -11.99
CA ALA A 184 -20.46 17.49 -10.92
C ALA A 184 -21.20 16.32 -10.23
N ASP A 185 -21.48 15.24 -10.95
CA ASP A 185 -22.54 14.32 -10.53
C ASP A 185 -22.04 12.94 -10.09
N ALA A 186 -20.86 12.50 -10.52
CA ALA A 186 -20.30 11.20 -10.12
C ALA A 186 -18.77 11.18 -10.28
N SER A 187 -18.10 10.51 -9.39
CA SER A 187 -16.65 10.31 -9.48
C SER A 187 -16.29 9.54 -10.74
N ARG A 188 -15.32 10.06 -11.50
CA ARG A 188 -14.70 9.36 -12.63
C ARG A 188 -13.19 9.41 -12.49
N LEU A 189 -12.56 8.24 -12.53
CA LEU A 189 -11.12 8.09 -12.38
C LEU A 189 -10.58 7.31 -13.56
N HIS A 190 -9.40 7.70 -14.04
CA HIS A 190 -8.64 6.99 -15.05
C HIS A 190 -7.31 6.58 -14.45
N ILE A 191 -7.02 5.30 -14.48
CA ILE A 191 -5.75 4.71 -14.03
C ILE A 191 -5.00 4.19 -15.24
N ALA A 192 -3.75 4.61 -15.38
CA ALA A 192 -2.84 4.09 -16.38
C ALA A 192 -1.51 3.77 -15.71
N VAL A 193 -1.14 2.49 -15.69
CA VAL A 193 0.13 2.02 -15.16
C VAL A 193 0.70 0.96 -16.10
N ARG A 194 2.03 0.98 -16.30
CA ARG A 194 2.74 -0.01 -17.11
C ARG A 194 4.06 -0.37 -16.45
N SER A 195 4.25 -1.64 -16.21
CA SER A 195 5.52 -2.23 -15.80
C SER A 195 6.04 -3.19 -16.90
N ASP A 196 7.21 -3.78 -16.68
CA ASP A 196 7.74 -4.78 -17.60
C ASP A 196 6.94 -6.08 -17.59
N ARG A 197 6.15 -6.32 -16.54
CA ARG A 197 5.42 -7.57 -16.33
C ARG A 197 3.92 -7.47 -16.61
N PHE A 198 3.33 -6.29 -16.46
CA PHE A 198 1.91 -6.07 -16.68
C PHE A 198 1.58 -4.60 -16.93
N ALA A 199 0.39 -4.34 -17.48
CA ALA A 199 -0.19 -3.02 -17.57
C ALA A 199 -1.67 -3.04 -17.19
N LEU A 200 -2.12 -1.92 -16.60
CA LEU A 200 -3.51 -1.64 -16.29
C LEU A 200 -3.91 -0.34 -16.96
N ALA A 201 -5.02 -0.35 -17.68
CA ALA A 201 -5.70 0.83 -18.19
C ALA A 201 -7.18 0.70 -17.78
N LEU A 202 -7.55 1.41 -16.70
CA LEU A 202 -8.83 1.24 -16.04
C LEU A 202 -9.58 2.57 -15.94
N ASP A 203 -10.87 2.53 -16.28
CA ASP A 203 -11.84 3.59 -16.05
C ASP A 203 -12.74 3.18 -14.89
N LEU A 204 -12.82 4.02 -13.87
CA LEU A 204 -13.60 3.81 -12.67
C LEU A 204 -14.71 4.85 -12.60
N ALA A 205 -15.93 4.40 -12.35
CA ALA A 205 -17.09 5.26 -12.21
C ALA A 205 -17.73 5.09 -10.82
N GLY A 206 -17.94 6.21 -10.12
CA GLY A 206 -18.66 6.23 -8.86
C GLY A 206 -20.12 5.80 -9.06
N THR A 207 -20.55 4.83 -8.30
CA THR A 207 -21.94 4.38 -8.26
C THR A 207 -22.67 4.87 -7.00
N GLN A 208 -21.91 5.41 -6.06
CA GLN A 208 -22.37 5.90 -4.77
C GLN A 208 -21.57 7.16 -4.39
N GLY A 209 -22.09 7.94 -3.44
CA GLY A 209 -21.39 9.11 -2.92
C GLY A 209 -20.16 8.75 -2.07
N VAL A 210 -19.34 9.74 -1.81
CA VAL A 210 -18.19 9.65 -0.89
C VAL A 210 -18.62 9.11 0.47
N LEU A 211 -17.80 8.27 1.06
CA LEU A 211 -17.94 7.72 2.40
C LEU A 211 -16.93 8.41 3.32
N LEU A 212 -17.38 9.29 4.20
CA LEU A 212 -16.52 9.95 5.17
C LEU A 212 -16.23 9.00 6.32
N GLN A 213 -14.95 8.74 6.61
CA GLN A 213 -14.52 7.81 7.64
C GLN A 213 -14.41 8.51 9.01
N GLY A 214 -14.65 7.76 10.09
CA GLY A 214 -14.61 8.30 11.45
C GLY A 214 -15.70 9.35 11.69
N ASP A 215 -15.34 10.45 12.35
CA ASP A 215 -16.23 11.58 12.59
C ASP A 215 -16.22 12.53 11.39
N ALA A 216 -17.15 12.31 10.45
CA ALA A 216 -17.34 13.12 9.23
C ALA A 216 -16.03 13.37 8.42
N GLY A 217 -15.16 12.35 8.37
CA GLY A 217 -13.87 12.43 7.68
C GLY A 217 -12.68 12.70 8.60
N TYR A 218 -12.89 12.89 9.90
CA TYR A 218 -11.83 12.92 10.89
C TYR A 218 -11.70 11.54 11.53
N SER A 219 -10.68 10.79 11.13
CA SER A 219 -10.47 9.40 11.52
C SER A 219 -9.38 9.30 12.59
N GLN A 220 -9.77 9.09 13.83
CA GLN A 220 -8.83 8.91 14.94
C GLN A 220 -8.07 7.59 14.82
N LYS A 221 -6.76 7.62 15.14
CA LYS A 221 -5.81 6.51 15.01
C LYS A 221 -5.13 6.15 16.34
N GLY A 222 -5.55 6.74 17.43
CA GLY A 222 -4.97 6.47 18.75
C GLY A 222 -5.68 7.24 19.85
N PRO A 223 -5.28 7.02 21.12
CA PRO A 223 -5.88 7.72 22.26
C PRO A 223 -5.59 9.22 22.30
N ASP A 224 -4.47 9.67 21.71
CA ASP A 224 -4.17 11.08 21.55
C ASP A 224 -4.98 11.64 20.35
N PRO A 225 -5.79 12.70 20.56
CA PRO A 225 -6.56 13.30 19.46
C PRO A 225 -5.71 13.77 18.27
N ARG A 226 -4.42 14.04 18.47
CA ARG A 226 -3.49 14.39 17.39
C ARG A 226 -3.19 13.22 16.46
N GLN A 227 -3.32 11.99 16.95
CA GLN A 227 -3.18 10.77 16.16
C GLN A 227 -4.46 10.57 15.35
N ALA A 228 -4.59 11.31 14.28
CA ALA A 228 -5.76 11.28 13.41
C ALA A 228 -5.36 11.64 11.98
N SER A 229 -6.22 11.28 11.05
CA SER A 229 -6.13 11.64 9.65
C SER A 229 -7.43 12.29 9.18
N HIS A 230 -7.38 13.04 8.09
CA HIS A 230 -8.53 13.22 7.24
C HIS A 230 -8.62 12.03 6.29
N TYR A 231 -9.80 11.41 6.23
CA TYR A 231 -9.98 10.17 5.53
C TYR A 231 -11.37 10.05 4.92
N TYR A 232 -11.41 9.79 3.63
CA TYR A 232 -12.63 9.41 2.95
C TYR A 232 -12.39 8.25 1.99
N SER A 233 -13.45 7.51 1.70
CA SER A 233 -13.45 6.39 0.76
C SER A 233 -14.47 6.61 -0.36
N GLU A 234 -14.24 5.99 -1.50
CA GLU A 234 -15.21 5.81 -2.56
C GLU A 234 -15.36 4.31 -2.85
N PRO A 235 -16.28 3.65 -2.15
CA PRO A 235 -16.57 2.24 -2.40
C PRO A 235 -17.45 2.05 -3.63
N GLN A 236 -17.59 0.80 -4.05
CA GLN A 236 -18.49 0.38 -5.14
C GLN A 236 -18.19 1.04 -6.49
N LEU A 237 -16.95 1.50 -6.73
CA LEU A 237 -16.55 2.04 -8.03
C LEU A 237 -16.71 0.96 -9.10
N ALA A 238 -17.52 1.21 -10.12
CA ALA A 238 -17.64 0.32 -11.28
C ALA A 238 -16.39 0.46 -12.14
N VAL A 239 -15.74 -0.65 -12.46
CA VAL A 239 -14.49 -0.68 -13.23
C VAL A 239 -14.73 -1.27 -14.61
N ARG A 240 -14.15 -0.62 -15.63
CA ARG A 240 -13.99 -1.15 -16.99
C ARG A 240 -12.58 -0.86 -17.46
N GLY A 241 -12.04 -1.72 -18.33
CA GLY A 241 -10.72 -1.43 -18.86
C GLY A 241 -10.04 -2.65 -19.45
N ARG A 242 -8.72 -2.62 -19.37
CA ARG A 242 -7.84 -3.66 -19.91
C ARG A 242 -6.74 -4.02 -18.94
N VAL A 243 -6.47 -5.31 -18.86
CA VAL A 243 -5.30 -5.90 -18.20
C VAL A 243 -4.43 -6.52 -19.28
N GLU A 244 -3.15 -6.25 -19.24
CA GLU A 244 -2.11 -6.85 -20.09
C GLU A 244 -1.09 -7.53 -19.19
N ARG A 245 -0.71 -8.76 -19.48
CA ARG A 245 0.41 -9.45 -18.84
C ARG A 245 1.51 -9.66 -19.89
N ALA A 246 2.76 -9.56 -19.47
CA ALA A 246 3.88 -9.80 -20.37
C ALA A 246 3.74 -11.18 -21.06
N GLY A 247 3.86 -11.19 -22.37
CA GLY A 247 3.74 -12.40 -23.18
C GLY A 247 2.29 -12.88 -23.43
N ALA A 248 1.27 -12.16 -22.99
CA ALA A 248 -0.13 -12.48 -23.22
C ALA A 248 -0.89 -11.31 -23.89
N PRO A 249 -1.93 -11.60 -24.69
CA PRO A 249 -2.74 -10.53 -25.27
C PRO A 249 -3.50 -9.75 -24.17
N ALA A 250 -3.72 -8.45 -24.42
CA ALA A 250 -4.51 -7.61 -23.56
C ALA A 250 -5.97 -8.14 -23.47
N ARG A 251 -6.49 -8.23 -22.26
CA ARG A 251 -7.86 -8.70 -21.97
C ARG A 251 -8.74 -7.53 -21.55
N ALA A 252 -9.92 -7.44 -22.12
CA ALA A 252 -10.97 -6.58 -21.61
C ALA A 252 -11.48 -7.12 -20.26
N VAL A 253 -11.68 -6.22 -19.31
CA VAL A 253 -12.09 -6.57 -17.94
C VAL A 253 -13.17 -5.63 -17.45
N THR A 254 -13.95 -6.11 -16.50
CA THR A 254 -14.91 -5.36 -15.70
C THR A 254 -14.75 -5.76 -14.24
N GLY A 255 -15.21 -4.94 -13.31
CA GLY A 255 -15.07 -5.27 -11.88
C GLY A 255 -15.60 -4.20 -10.94
N ARG A 256 -15.17 -4.26 -9.71
CA ARG A 256 -15.45 -3.28 -8.66
C ARG A 256 -14.15 -2.84 -8.01
N ALA A 257 -14.10 -1.57 -7.61
CA ALA A 257 -12.98 -1.01 -6.88
C ALA A 257 -13.43 -0.24 -5.65
N TRP A 258 -12.46 -0.01 -4.79
CA TRP A 258 -12.48 0.84 -3.60
C TRP A 258 -11.38 1.86 -3.75
N LEU A 259 -11.65 3.13 -3.45
CA LEU A 259 -10.62 4.16 -3.31
C LEU A 259 -10.62 4.67 -1.88
N ASP A 260 -9.43 4.81 -1.32
CA ASP A 260 -9.15 5.60 -0.13
C ASP A 260 -8.28 6.80 -0.48
N HIS A 261 -8.64 7.94 0.10
CA HIS A 261 -7.79 9.11 0.13
C HIS A 261 -7.65 9.56 1.58
N GLU A 262 -6.43 9.57 2.05
CA GLU A 262 -6.14 9.84 3.45
C GLU A 262 -4.88 10.69 3.58
N TRP A 263 -4.87 11.67 4.51
CA TRP A 263 -3.72 12.52 4.79
C TRP A 263 -3.61 12.85 6.26
N SER A 264 -2.37 12.94 6.74
CA SER A 264 -2.08 13.15 8.16
C SER A 264 -0.71 13.75 8.39
N ASN A 265 -0.52 14.33 9.57
CA ASN A 265 0.78 14.69 10.14
C ASN A 265 1.28 13.63 11.15
N GLU A 266 0.36 12.97 11.86
CA GLU A 266 0.68 11.97 12.87
C GLU A 266 -0.48 10.98 13.00
N TYR A 267 -0.41 9.85 12.32
CA TYR A 267 -1.48 8.87 12.39
C TYR A 267 -1.07 7.52 12.99
N LEU A 268 0.21 7.29 13.17
CA LEU A 268 0.76 6.08 13.79
C LEU A 268 1.53 6.46 15.06
N GLY A 269 1.04 6.03 16.20
CA GLY A 269 1.72 6.23 17.48
C GLY A 269 3.10 5.55 17.51
N ALA A 270 4.02 6.11 18.29
CA ALA A 270 5.41 5.65 18.35
C ALA A 270 5.56 4.16 18.74
N GLU A 271 4.59 3.58 19.44
CA GLU A 271 4.61 2.18 19.87
C GLU A 271 3.91 1.24 18.89
N ALA A 272 3.15 1.75 17.93
CA ALA A 272 2.47 0.93 16.95
C ALA A 272 3.49 0.30 15.99
N LEU A 273 3.33 -0.98 15.71
CA LEU A 273 4.19 -1.74 14.79
C LEU A 273 3.70 -1.63 13.34
N GLY A 274 2.40 -1.59 13.17
CA GLY A 274 1.71 -1.56 11.88
C GLY A 274 0.19 -1.65 12.08
N TRP A 275 -0.51 -1.92 11.00
CA TRP A 275 -1.97 -2.07 11.00
C TRP A 275 -2.44 -3.28 10.23
N ASP A 276 -3.69 -3.67 10.52
CA ASP A 276 -4.51 -4.55 9.69
C ASP A 276 -5.71 -3.74 9.24
N TRP A 277 -5.98 -3.72 7.95
CA TRP A 277 -7.07 -2.98 7.33
C TRP A 277 -7.84 -3.86 6.36
N VAL A 278 -9.14 -3.64 6.27
CA VAL A 278 -10.00 -4.26 5.26
C VAL A 278 -10.95 -3.24 4.64
N GLY A 279 -11.16 -3.35 3.33
CA GLY A 279 -12.20 -2.62 2.59
C GLY A 279 -12.94 -3.57 1.65
N PHE A 280 -14.26 -3.69 1.82
CA PHE A 280 -15.09 -4.63 1.07
C PHE A 280 -16.25 -3.94 0.38
N ASN A 281 -16.43 -4.27 -0.89
CA ASN A 281 -17.63 -4.01 -1.66
C ASN A 281 -18.55 -5.24 -1.55
N LEU A 282 -19.71 -5.08 -0.90
CA LEU A 282 -20.65 -6.17 -0.75
C LEU A 282 -21.49 -6.34 -2.02
N LEU A 283 -21.94 -7.56 -2.26
CA LEU A 283 -22.69 -7.93 -3.47
C LEU A 283 -24.09 -7.29 -3.55
N ASP A 284 -24.61 -6.86 -2.41
CA ASP A 284 -25.89 -6.12 -2.30
C ASP A 284 -25.74 -4.60 -2.47
N GLY A 285 -24.50 -4.11 -2.67
CA GLY A 285 -24.20 -2.68 -2.79
C GLY A 285 -23.79 -2.02 -1.47
N ALA A 286 -23.80 -2.73 -0.35
CA ALA A 286 -23.24 -2.22 0.90
C ALA A 286 -21.70 -2.10 0.82
N ALA A 287 -21.12 -1.40 1.80
CA ALA A 287 -19.67 -1.20 1.92
C ALA A 287 -19.25 -1.36 3.38
N LEU A 288 -18.17 -2.08 3.62
CA LEU A 288 -17.58 -2.31 4.94
C LEU A 288 -16.10 -1.94 4.92
N MET A 289 -15.68 -1.09 5.85
CA MET A 289 -14.28 -0.85 6.16
C MET A 289 -14.05 -1.09 7.64
N ALA A 290 -12.92 -1.71 7.99
CA ALA A 290 -12.47 -1.81 9.36
C ALA A 290 -10.93 -1.82 9.40
N PHE A 291 -10.37 -1.28 10.47
CA PHE A 291 -8.94 -1.31 10.71
C PHE A 291 -8.63 -1.50 12.18
N ARG A 292 -7.41 -1.98 12.47
CA ARG A 292 -6.78 -1.86 13.78
C ARG A 292 -5.30 -1.53 13.64
N LEU A 293 -4.80 -0.72 14.53
CA LEU A 293 -3.38 -0.49 14.75
C LEU A 293 -2.90 -1.47 15.82
N ARG A 294 -1.65 -1.96 15.68
CA ARG A 294 -1.16 -3.06 16.53
C ARG A 294 0.13 -2.70 17.24
N TYR A 295 0.22 -3.12 18.51
CA TYR A 295 1.49 -3.26 19.23
C TYR A 295 2.29 -4.47 18.75
N ALA A 296 3.54 -4.58 19.23
CA ALA A 296 4.43 -5.68 18.87
C ALA A 296 3.95 -7.06 19.35
N ASP A 297 3.16 -7.10 20.42
CA ASP A 297 2.53 -8.33 20.94
C ASP A 297 1.30 -8.77 20.13
N GLY A 298 0.91 -7.99 19.13
CA GLY A 298 -0.25 -8.24 18.29
C GLY A 298 -1.59 -7.75 18.85
N SER A 299 -1.60 -7.16 20.05
CA SER A 299 -2.80 -6.51 20.60
C SER A 299 -3.12 -5.22 19.85
N ALA A 300 -4.40 -4.82 19.86
CA ALA A 300 -4.82 -3.58 19.24
C ALA A 300 -4.46 -2.38 20.13
N SER A 301 -3.76 -1.39 19.54
CA SER A 301 -3.58 -0.08 20.18
C SER A 301 -4.77 0.82 19.91
N TRP A 302 -5.39 0.68 18.75
CA TRP A 302 -6.60 1.40 18.33
C TRP A 302 -7.33 0.59 17.25
N ALA A 303 -8.61 0.83 17.08
CA ALA A 303 -9.39 0.24 16.00
C ALA A 303 -10.50 1.20 15.56
N GLY A 304 -11.12 0.93 14.44
CA GLY A 304 -12.25 1.68 13.95
C GLY A 304 -12.76 1.12 12.64
N GLY A 305 -13.80 1.76 12.12
CA GLY A 305 -14.36 1.37 10.84
C GLY A 305 -15.72 1.96 10.58
N SER A 306 -16.32 1.53 9.49
CA SER A 306 -17.65 1.96 9.08
C SER A 306 -18.36 0.91 8.24
N TYR A 307 -19.65 0.94 8.26
CA TYR A 307 -20.51 0.18 7.38
C TYR A 307 -21.55 1.12 6.76
N ARG A 308 -21.65 1.11 5.46
CA ARG A 308 -22.74 1.75 4.73
C ARG A 308 -23.63 0.68 4.12
N SER A 309 -24.89 0.64 4.54
CA SER A 309 -25.86 -0.30 3.97
C SER A 309 -26.15 -0.01 2.50
N ALA A 310 -26.76 -0.97 1.79
CA ALA A 310 -27.22 -0.78 0.42
C ALA A 310 -28.22 0.39 0.27
N ALA A 311 -28.94 0.71 1.35
CA ALA A 311 -29.85 1.88 1.42
C ALA A 311 -29.14 3.22 1.72
N GLY A 312 -27.81 3.21 1.84
CA GLY A 312 -27.00 4.42 2.11
C GLY A 312 -26.87 4.82 3.57
N VAL A 313 -27.42 4.06 4.51
CA VAL A 313 -27.30 4.36 5.95
C VAL A 313 -25.88 4.04 6.41
N LEU A 314 -25.20 5.05 6.96
CA LEU A 314 -23.84 4.95 7.50
C LEU A 314 -23.87 4.64 9.00
N THR A 315 -23.06 3.67 9.42
CA THR A 315 -22.74 3.36 10.80
C THR A 315 -21.23 3.40 10.97
N THR A 316 -20.72 4.21 11.87
CA THR A 316 -19.31 4.25 12.30
C THR A 316 -19.10 3.38 13.52
N PHE A 317 -17.92 2.79 13.65
CA PHE A 317 -17.58 1.85 14.72
C PHE A 317 -16.61 2.49 15.71
N ALA A 318 -16.90 2.37 16.99
CA ALA A 318 -15.97 2.74 18.04
C ALA A 318 -14.81 1.75 18.15
N ALA A 319 -13.69 2.18 18.73
CA ALA A 319 -12.49 1.36 18.82
C ALA A 319 -12.68 0.02 19.55
N THR A 320 -13.60 -0.03 20.50
CA THR A 320 -13.93 -1.23 21.29
C THR A 320 -14.87 -2.20 20.59
N GLU A 321 -15.48 -1.79 19.48
CA GLU A 321 -16.50 -2.55 18.74
C GLU A 321 -15.92 -3.37 17.58
N VAL A 322 -14.66 -3.14 17.23
CA VAL A 322 -13.99 -3.83 16.12
C VAL A 322 -12.99 -4.85 16.65
N ARG A 323 -13.13 -6.10 16.24
CA ARG A 323 -12.23 -7.19 16.62
C ARG A 323 -11.77 -7.97 15.41
N PHE A 324 -10.46 -8.16 15.32
CA PHE A 324 -9.79 -9.00 14.34
C PHE A 324 -9.21 -10.23 15.03
N GLU A 325 -9.73 -11.41 14.75
CA GLU A 325 -9.28 -12.68 15.31
C GLU A 325 -8.61 -13.50 14.21
N PRO A 326 -7.25 -13.66 14.23
CA PRO A 326 -6.55 -14.39 13.18
C PRO A 326 -6.89 -15.87 13.22
N GLN A 327 -7.09 -16.46 12.03
CA GLN A 327 -7.37 -17.88 11.86
C GLN A 327 -6.19 -18.57 11.19
N ARG A 328 -6.17 -18.62 9.86
CA ARG A 328 -5.11 -19.25 9.09
C ARG A 328 -3.98 -18.25 8.83
N ARG A 329 -2.73 -18.75 8.90
CA ARG A 329 -1.54 -17.99 8.57
C ARG A 329 -0.84 -18.58 7.36
N TRP A 330 -0.22 -17.71 6.57
CA TRP A 330 0.73 -18.04 5.52
C TRP A 330 2.09 -17.43 5.86
N THR A 331 3.14 -18.24 5.73
CA THR A 331 4.51 -17.77 5.95
C THR A 331 5.18 -17.50 4.62
N SER A 332 5.65 -16.28 4.42
CA SER A 332 6.36 -15.90 3.22
C SER A 332 7.66 -16.69 3.08
N PRO A 333 7.89 -17.35 1.95
CA PRO A 333 9.17 -18.02 1.70
C PRO A 333 10.33 -17.01 1.51
N ARG A 334 10.02 -15.74 1.21
CA ARG A 334 11.01 -14.69 0.96
C ARG A 334 11.48 -14.02 2.26
N THR A 335 10.58 -13.69 3.14
CA THR A 335 10.85 -12.88 4.35
C THR A 335 10.72 -13.66 5.65
N GLN A 336 10.11 -14.85 5.62
CA GLN A 336 9.73 -15.66 6.78
C GLN A 336 8.68 -14.95 7.69
N ALA A 337 8.11 -13.84 7.23
CA ALA A 337 7.01 -13.18 7.93
C ALA A 337 5.75 -14.05 7.84
N ALA A 338 5.03 -14.19 8.95
CA ALA A 338 3.81 -14.99 9.05
C ALA A 338 2.58 -14.08 9.04
N TYR A 339 1.93 -13.99 7.90
CA TYR A 339 0.73 -13.17 7.69
C TYR A 339 -0.54 -13.96 7.98
N PRO A 340 -1.45 -13.43 8.79
CA PRO A 340 -2.78 -14.02 8.93
C PRO A 340 -3.64 -13.69 7.70
N VAL A 341 -3.79 -14.68 6.84
CA VAL A 341 -4.51 -14.55 5.56
C VAL A 341 -5.98 -14.98 5.66
N GLU A 342 -6.42 -15.28 6.86
CA GLU A 342 -7.83 -15.55 7.18
C GLU A 342 -8.13 -15.02 8.59
N TRP A 343 -9.28 -14.34 8.72
CA TRP A 343 -9.71 -13.69 9.94
C TRP A 343 -11.19 -13.92 10.24
N ILE A 344 -11.54 -13.89 11.51
CA ILE A 344 -12.88 -13.53 11.93
C ILE A 344 -12.86 -12.05 12.28
N LEU A 345 -13.67 -11.27 11.59
CA LEU A 345 -13.89 -9.85 11.83
C LEU A 345 -15.26 -9.68 12.48
N THR A 346 -15.27 -9.11 13.69
CA THR A 346 -16.50 -8.76 14.40
C THR A 346 -16.65 -7.24 14.45
N THR A 347 -17.82 -6.74 14.05
CA THR A 347 -18.19 -5.32 14.02
C THR A 347 -19.67 -5.18 14.42
N PRO A 348 -20.18 -3.97 14.72
CA PRO A 348 -21.61 -3.75 14.92
C PRO A 348 -22.48 -4.15 13.73
N ALA A 349 -21.92 -4.16 12.51
CA ALA A 349 -22.65 -4.57 11.31
C ALA A 349 -22.74 -6.10 11.13
N GLY A 350 -21.98 -6.87 11.92
CA GLY A 350 -22.00 -8.33 11.87
C GLY A 350 -20.66 -8.98 12.15
N ARG A 351 -20.69 -10.31 12.07
CA ARG A 351 -19.50 -11.17 12.21
C ARG A 351 -19.23 -11.84 10.86
N TRP A 352 -17.99 -11.71 10.42
CA TRP A 352 -17.59 -12.06 9.07
C TRP A 352 -16.32 -12.91 9.07
N ARG A 353 -16.20 -13.75 8.06
CA ARG A 353 -14.93 -14.41 7.75
C ARG A 353 -14.28 -13.71 6.54
N VAL A 354 -13.11 -13.11 6.75
CA VAL A 354 -12.24 -12.55 5.71
C VAL A 354 -11.28 -13.62 5.25
N VAL A 355 -11.24 -13.91 3.96
CA VAL A 355 -10.41 -14.99 3.40
C VAL A 355 -9.64 -14.48 2.19
N ALA A 356 -8.32 -14.49 2.24
CA ALA A 356 -7.48 -14.20 1.09
C ALA A 356 -7.78 -15.17 -0.06
N LEU A 357 -7.93 -14.66 -1.28
CA LEU A 357 -8.16 -15.49 -2.47
C LEU A 357 -6.86 -16.10 -3.03
N HIS A 358 -5.72 -15.51 -2.65
CA HIS A 358 -4.38 -15.99 -2.92
C HIS A 358 -3.51 -15.70 -1.70
N ASP A 359 -2.64 -16.63 -1.30
CA ASP A 359 -1.86 -16.43 -0.07
C ASP A 359 -0.63 -15.57 -0.29
N ASP A 360 0.08 -15.75 -1.41
CA ASP A 360 1.30 -15.01 -1.73
C ASP A 360 0.98 -13.65 -2.38
N GLN A 361 0.59 -12.69 -1.55
CA GLN A 361 0.35 -11.30 -1.95
C GLN A 361 1.25 -10.32 -1.17
N GLU A 362 2.44 -10.79 -0.77
CA GLU A 362 3.46 -9.96 -0.13
C GLU A 362 4.12 -9.03 -1.15
N LEU A 363 4.20 -7.74 -0.83
CA LEU A 363 4.87 -6.70 -1.59
C LEU A 363 6.18 -6.28 -0.92
N ASP A 364 7.29 -6.44 -1.65
CA ASP A 364 8.59 -5.90 -1.24
C ASP A 364 8.76 -4.50 -1.82
N SER A 365 8.46 -3.49 -1.01
CA SER A 365 8.60 -2.08 -1.37
C SER A 365 9.82 -1.39 -0.74
N ARG A 366 10.84 -2.16 -0.36
CA ARG A 366 12.07 -1.63 0.21
C ARG A 366 12.82 -0.69 -0.72
N GLY A 367 12.64 -0.85 -2.03
CA GLY A 367 13.24 0.04 -3.05
C GLY A 367 12.62 1.43 -3.12
N SER A 368 11.46 1.65 -2.50
CA SER A 368 10.74 2.94 -2.46
C SER A 368 10.50 3.41 -1.03
N THR A 369 9.60 2.78 -0.30
CA THR A 369 9.20 3.17 1.07
C THR A 369 10.02 2.51 2.17
N GLY A 370 10.92 1.59 1.85
CA GLY A 370 11.73 0.85 2.83
C GLY A 370 10.96 -0.25 3.58
N SER A 371 9.74 -0.56 3.16
CA SER A 371 8.83 -1.46 3.88
C SER A 371 8.55 -2.74 3.09
N ILE A 372 8.12 -3.78 3.81
CA ILE A 372 7.50 -4.98 3.25
C ILE A 372 6.13 -5.11 3.93
N TYR A 373 5.10 -5.38 3.14
CA TYR A 373 3.75 -5.56 3.63
C TYR A 373 3.01 -6.58 2.76
N TRP A 374 1.89 -7.08 3.26
CA TRP A 374 1.03 -7.99 2.54
C TRP A 374 -0.28 -7.28 2.22
N GLU A 375 -0.74 -7.40 0.98
CA GLU A 375 -1.92 -6.70 0.52
C GLU A 375 -2.60 -7.49 -0.58
N GLY A 376 -3.85 -7.90 -0.30
CA GLY A 376 -4.42 -8.89 -1.19
C GLY A 376 -5.92 -8.91 -1.33
N VAL A 377 -6.33 -9.25 -2.57
CA VAL A 377 -7.72 -9.51 -2.90
C VAL A 377 -8.26 -10.64 -2.02
N SER A 378 -9.40 -10.37 -1.41
CA SER A 378 -10.01 -11.21 -0.38
C SER A 378 -11.53 -11.31 -0.56
N ALA A 379 -12.11 -12.39 -0.08
CA ALA A 379 -13.54 -12.57 0.02
C ALA A 379 -14.03 -12.29 1.45
N LEU A 380 -15.17 -11.63 1.54
CA LEU A 380 -15.96 -11.52 2.77
C LEU A 380 -17.04 -12.57 2.75
N ARG A 381 -17.10 -13.39 3.79
CA ARG A 381 -18.05 -14.50 3.90
C ARG A 381 -18.85 -14.40 5.19
N ARG A 382 -20.08 -14.90 5.15
CA ARG A 382 -20.86 -15.16 6.37
C ARG A 382 -20.33 -16.39 7.10
N GLU A 383 -20.83 -16.61 8.31
CA GLU A 383 -20.47 -17.79 9.12
C GLU A 383 -20.89 -19.11 8.44
N ASP A 384 -21.97 -19.09 7.66
CA ASP A 384 -22.45 -20.24 6.86
C ASP A 384 -21.55 -20.54 5.64
N GLY A 385 -20.52 -19.73 5.40
CA GLY A 385 -19.57 -19.86 4.29
C GLY A 385 -19.97 -19.14 3.02
N GLY A 386 -21.17 -18.57 2.95
CA GLY A 386 -21.64 -17.82 1.77
C GLY A 386 -20.83 -16.54 1.55
N THR A 387 -20.26 -16.35 0.34
CA THR A 387 -19.57 -15.10 -0.02
C THR A 387 -20.59 -13.97 -0.17
N VAL A 388 -20.33 -12.86 0.52
CA VAL A 388 -21.20 -11.67 0.52
C VAL A 388 -20.54 -10.45 -0.09
N GLY A 389 -19.22 -10.50 -0.34
CA GLY A 389 -18.47 -9.39 -0.93
C GLY A 389 -17.05 -9.78 -1.30
N TYR A 390 -16.41 -8.92 -2.07
CA TYR A 390 -15.00 -8.96 -2.38
C TYR A 390 -14.37 -7.61 -2.08
N GLY A 391 -13.09 -7.63 -1.74
CA GLY A 391 -12.34 -6.45 -1.39
C GLY A 391 -10.89 -6.77 -1.13
N TYR A 392 -10.27 -5.99 -0.27
CA TYR A 392 -8.85 -6.13 0.07
C TYR A 392 -8.64 -6.25 1.58
N LEU A 393 -7.63 -7.00 1.92
CA LEU A 393 -7.02 -7.10 3.24
C LEU A 393 -5.60 -6.55 3.12
N GLU A 394 -5.21 -5.65 3.99
CA GLU A 394 -3.86 -5.10 4.09
C GLU A 394 -3.26 -5.40 5.47
N LEU A 395 -2.01 -5.85 5.49
CA LEU A 395 -1.29 -6.29 6.69
C LEU A 395 0.10 -5.67 6.68
N THR A 396 0.32 -4.68 7.52
CA THR A 396 1.62 -4.01 7.66
C THR A 396 2.32 -4.38 8.97
N GLY A 397 3.64 -4.20 9.03
CA GLY A 397 4.39 -4.41 10.26
C GLY A 397 4.67 -5.88 10.64
N TYR A 398 4.41 -6.85 9.76
CA TYR A 398 4.69 -8.28 10.00
C TYR A 398 6.11 -8.68 9.63
N ALA A 399 6.67 -8.10 8.57
CA ALA A 399 8.05 -8.34 8.15
C ALA A 399 9.07 -7.36 8.78
N GLY A 400 8.61 -6.46 9.61
CA GLY A 400 9.38 -5.41 10.26
C GLY A 400 8.53 -4.19 10.53
N ARG A 401 8.98 -3.31 11.42
CA ARG A 401 8.23 -2.09 11.77
C ARG A 401 8.02 -1.21 10.53
N LEU A 402 6.80 -0.76 10.33
CA LEU A 402 6.50 0.24 9.31
C LEU A 402 7.13 1.58 9.69
N ARG A 403 7.80 2.20 8.74
CA ARG A 403 8.35 3.56 8.83
C ARG A 403 7.68 4.40 7.74
N LEU A 404 7.12 5.53 8.16
CA LEU A 404 6.38 6.43 7.26
C LEU A 404 7.08 7.78 7.24
#